data_56c4b07148f06fcda0c31b1372cfa781
#
_entry.id   56c4b07148f06fcda0c31b1372cfa781
#
_cell.length_a   1.000
_cell.length_b   1.000
_cell.length_c   1.000
_cell.angle_alpha   90.00
_cell.angle_beta   90.00
_cell.angle_gamma   90.00
#
_symmetry.space_group_name_H-M   'P 1'
#
loop_
_entity.id
_entity.type
_entity.pdbx_description
1 polymer ?
#
loop_
_entity_poly.entity_id
_entity_poly.type
_entity_poly.pdbx_seq_one_letter_code
_entity_poly.pdbx_strand_id
1 'polypeptide(L)'
;MRASTVIPRWFWMRTYNKTMSSTVILLNEQNPQGIFVDPSVPLISVDDQGFTRGDGVFETMLSVNRRVRKLGMHLSRLESSARMLDLPDPEPEILRSAVERLMREATAGAETALGEEHIVKIIISRGPTQAVTSMQPGPYTLIMASPVPASIVKRRTEGVKAMLLPRGHEPMDNSAYPWLLGGAKTLSYAVNMAVLRYVQERGADDAIFITDERRVLEGATSSVLVAKIEDGKKVLYTPEPSHGILPGTTQGAVFEAARQAGWELGFGPLYPQDLFESDGVWLASSVRLIAPVTHLNGTALAHDPEL
;
A
#
# COMPACT_ATOMS: atom_id res chain seq x y z
N MET A 1 -1.59 42.67 30.15
CA MET A 1 -0.76 42.44 28.95
C MET A 1 -0.10 41.07 29.09
N ARG A 2 -0.58 40.05 28.40
CA ARG A 2 0.09 38.74 28.34
C ARG A 2 0.89 38.69 27.05
N ALA A 3 2.20 38.59 27.16
CA ALA A 3 3.09 38.44 26.01
C ALA A 3 2.83 37.08 25.36
N SER A 4 2.39 37.08 24.10
CA SER A 4 2.32 35.90 23.27
C SER A 4 3.73 35.52 22.84
N THR A 5 4.25 34.43 23.37
CA THR A 5 5.55 33.88 22.98
C THR A 5 5.38 33.27 21.58
N VAL A 6 5.75 34.01 20.55
CA VAL A 6 5.85 33.49 19.18
C VAL A 6 7.03 32.55 19.13
N ILE A 7 6.75 31.24 19.01
CA ILE A 7 7.81 30.23 18.81
C ILE A 7 8.43 30.49 17.44
N PRO A 8 9.76 30.72 17.37
CA PRO A 8 10.41 31.02 16.10
C PRO A 8 10.30 29.85 15.12
N ARG A 9 10.03 30.15 13.86
CA ARG A 9 9.83 29.23 12.74
C ARG A 9 10.95 28.19 12.53
N TRP A 10 12.15 28.43 13.03
CA TRP A 10 13.31 27.53 12.93
C TRP A 10 13.39 26.45 13.99
N PHE A 11 12.50 26.46 15.02
CA PHE A 11 12.48 25.44 16.07
C PHE A 11 12.04 24.05 15.54
N TRP A 12 11.28 23.97 14.48
CA TRP A 12 10.82 22.71 13.85
C TRP A 12 11.84 22.08 12.90
N MET A 13 12.98 22.74 12.64
CA MET A 13 13.99 22.26 11.68
C MET A 13 15.12 21.41 12.28
N ARG A 14 15.11 21.06 13.57
CA ARG A 14 16.28 20.45 14.23
C ARG A 14 16.14 19.07 14.80
N THR A 15 15.23 18.23 14.30
CA THR A 15 15.27 16.79 14.64
C THR A 15 14.94 15.90 13.43
N TYR A 16 15.46 16.22 12.26
CA TYR A 16 15.58 15.22 11.23
C TYR A 16 16.82 14.38 11.53
N ASN A 17 16.57 13.23 12.16
CA ASN A 17 17.60 12.24 12.43
C ASN A 17 18.19 11.77 11.10
N LYS A 18 19.50 11.94 10.93
CA LYS A 18 20.28 11.70 9.70
C LYS A 18 20.34 10.21 9.29
N THR A 19 19.48 9.34 9.87
CA THR A 19 19.52 7.88 9.74
C THR A 19 18.44 7.26 8.85
N MET A 20 17.59 8.04 8.18
CA MET A 20 16.60 7.53 7.20
C MET A 20 16.65 8.33 5.91
N SER A 21 17.77 8.28 5.21
CA SER A 21 17.86 8.88 3.87
C SER A 21 17.10 7.98 2.88
N SER A 22 16.03 8.50 2.29
CA SER A 22 15.39 7.89 1.14
C SER A 22 16.28 8.10 -0.10
N THR A 23 16.45 7.07 -0.92
CA THR A 23 17.04 7.20 -2.25
C THR A 23 15.90 7.39 -3.24
N VAL A 24 16.04 8.33 -4.17
CA VAL A 24 14.96 8.69 -5.11
C VAL A 24 15.49 8.78 -6.55
N ILE A 25 14.73 8.22 -7.47
CA ILE A 25 14.89 8.36 -8.92
C ILE A 25 13.67 9.09 -9.47
N LEU A 26 13.91 10.08 -10.32
CA LEU A 26 12.91 10.80 -11.12
C LEU A 26 13.01 10.38 -12.59
N LEU A 27 11.89 9.92 -13.17
CA LEU A 27 11.72 9.69 -14.60
C LEU A 27 10.71 10.70 -15.14
N ASN A 28 11.02 11.30 -16.27
CA ASN A 28 10.13 12.19 -17.03
C ASN A 28 10.58 12.21 -18.51
N GLU A 29 9.93 13.00 -19.34
CA GLU A 29 10.25 13.10 -20.78
C GLU A 29 11.73 13.44 -21.02
N GLN A 30 12.32 14.31 -20.20
CA GLN A 30 13.74 14.72 -20.33
C GLN A 30 14.70 13.65 -19.83
N ASN A 31 14.26 12.80 -18.92
CA ASN A 31 15.04 11.75 -18.27
C ASN A 31 14.30 10.41 -18.32
N PRO A 32 14.08 9.85 -19.51
CA PRO A 32 13.25 8.64 -19.66
C PRO A 32 13.86 7.41 -18.97
N GLN A 33 15.18 7.36 -18.79
CA GLN A 33 15.86 6.30 -18.06
C GLN A 33 15.98 6.58 -16.54
N GLY A 34 15.54 7.77 -16.10
CA GLY A 34 15.59 8.20 -14.70
C GLY A 34 16.96 8.70 -14.23
N ILE A 35 16.92 9.74 -13.42
CA ILE A 35 18.07 10.32 -12.72
C ILE A 35 17.89 10.23 -11.21
N PHE A 36 18.98 10.10 -10.46
CA PHE A 36 18.95 10.25 -9.01
C PHE A 36 18.75 11.71 -8.66
N VAL A 37 17.88 11.96 -7.69
CA VAL A 37 17.57 13.30 -7.18
C VAL A 37 17.75 13.36 -5.68
N ASP A 38 18.13 14.54 -5.17
CA ASP A 38 18.25 14.77 -3.74
C ASP A 38 16.85 14.90 -3.10
N PRO A 39 16.45 13.97 -2.21
CA PRO A 39 15.15 14.02 -1.56
C PRO A 39 14.97 15.18 -0.58
N SER A 40 16.05 15.90 -0.24
CA SER A 40 16.01 17.05 0.67
C SER A 40 15.61 18.36 -0.03
N VAL A 41 15.60 18.38 -1.38
CA VAL A 41 15.17 19.55 -2.16
C VAL A 41 13.72 19.38 -2.65
N PRO A 42 12.96 20.49 -2.83
CA PRO A 42 11.63 20.44 -3.40
C PRO A 42 11.63 19.86 -4.82
N LEU A 43 10.90 18.78 -5.04
CA LEU A 43 10.82 18.09 -6.34
C LEU A 43 9.45 18.25 -7.01
N ILE A 44 8.39 18.53 -6.25
CA ILE A 44 7.02 18.56 -6.73
C ILE A 44 6.60 20.00 -6.94
N SER A 45 6.02 20.29 -8.12
CA SER A 45 5.45 21.60 -8.42
C SER A 45 4.17 21.85 -7.61
N VAL A 46 3.90 23.12 -7.27
CA VAL A 46 2.72 23.52 -6.49
C VAL A 46 1.40 23.26 -7.24
N ASP A 47 1.45 23.19 -8.57
CA ASP A 47 0.29 22.93 -9.46
C ASP A 47 0.23 21.47 -9.93
N ASP A 48 1.06 20.58 -9.39
CA ASP A 48 1.05 19.16 -9.69
C ASP A 48 -0.32 18.54 -9.40
N GLN A 49 -0.88 17.84 -10.39
CA GLN A 49 -2.23 17.27 -10.29
C GLN A 49 -2.29 16.05 -9.35
N GLY A 50 -1.23 15.26 -9.26
CA GLY A 50 -1.12 14.20 -8.26
C GLY A 50 -1.14 14.76 -6.84
N PHE A 51 -0.45 15.89 -6.59
CA PHE A 51 -0.44 16.57 -5.31
C PHE A 51 -1.74 17.31 -5.01
N THR A 52 -2.26 18.09 -5.97
CA THR A 52 -3.43 18.97 -5.74
C THR A 52 -4.78 18.27 -5.85
N ARG A 53 -4.86 17.15 -6.59
CA ARG A 53 -6.12 16.46 -6.94
C ARG A 53 -6.10 14.95 -6.67
N GLY A 54 -4.93 14.37 -6.35
CA GLY A 54 -4.78 12.91 -6.25
C GLY A 54 -4.78 12.22 -7.61
N ASP A 55 -4.56 12.97 -8.72
CA ASP A 55 -4.58 12.44 -10.07
C ASP A 55 -3.23 11.78 -10.42
N GLY A 56 -3.14 10.52 -10.05
CA GLY A 56 -1.98 9.67 -10.20
C GLY A 56 -2.17 8.31 -9.54
N VAL A 57 -1.21 7.43 -9.74
CA VAL A 57 -1.23 6.05 -9.24
C VAL A 57 0.06 5.73 -8.51
N PHE A 58 0.04 4.70 -7.67
CA PHE A 58 1.24 4.27 -6.98
C PHE A 58 1.29 2.78 -6.70
N GLU A 59 2.49 2.27 -6.50
CA GLU A 59 2.76 0.96 -5.95
C GLU A 59 3.66 1.03 -4.72
N THR A 60 3.51 0.06 -3.83
CA THR A 60 4.37 -0.09 -2.67
C THR A 60 4.78 -1.54 -2.54
N MET A 61 6.07 -1.80 -2.49
CA MET A 61 6.67 -3.13 -2.56
C MET A 61 7.67 -3.31 -1.41
N LEU A 62 7.91 -4.56 -1.04
CA LEU A 62 8.99 -4.94 -0.14
C LEU A 62 10.19 -5.42 -0.95
N SER A 63 11.36 -4.89 -0.67
CA SER A 63 12.64 -5.44 -1.08
C SER A 63 13.30 -6.15 0.10
N VAL A 64 13.81 -7.34 -0.14
CA VAL A 64 14.62 -8.12 0.82
C VAL A 64 15.93 -8.46 0.14
N ASN A 65 17.05 -8.15 0.76
CA ASN A 65 18.38 -8.37 0.18
C ASN A 65 18.49 -7.83 -1.27
N ARG A 66 18.04 -6.60 -1.50
CA ARG A 66 17.99 -5.91 -2.81
C ARG A 66 17.01 -6.49 -3.83
N ARG A 67 16.31 -7.57 -3.52
CA ARG A 67 15.34 -8.19 -4.43
C ARG A 67 13.94 -7.74 -4.08
N VAL A 68 13.29 -7.01 -4.99
CA VAL A 68 11.90 -6.59 -4.82
C VAL A 68 10.98 -7.78 -5.04
N ARG A 69 10.16 -8.07 -4.02
CA ARG A 69 9.22 -9.19 -4.06
C ARG A 69 8.09 -8.91 -5.05
N LYS A 70 7.78 -9.90 -5.89
CA LYS A 70 6.64 -9.85 -6.83
C LYS A 70 6.63 -8.62 -7.76
N LEU A 71 7.80 -8.07 -8.10
CA LEU A 71 7.92 -6.86 -8.92
C LEU A 71 7.04 -6.91 -10.19
N GLY A 72 7.02 -8.04 -10.91
CA GLY A 72 6.19 -8.19 -12.11
C GLY A 72 4.69 -7.97 -11.84
N MET A 73 4.14 -8.58 -10.77
CA MET A 73 2.72 -8.39 -10.40
C MET A 73 2.40 -6.94 -10.04
N HIS A 74 3.34 -6.27 -9.35
CA HIS A 74 3.19 -4.85 -9.01
C HIS A 74 3.21 -3.95 -10.25
N LEU A 75 4.12 -4.20 -11.18
CA LEU A 75 4.19 -3.44 -12.44
C LEU A 75 2.94 -3.65 -13.30
N SER A 76 2.42 -4.87 -13.42
CA SER A 76 1.17 -5.13 -14.13
C SER A 76 -0.03 -4.42 -13.48
N ARG A 77 -0.10 -4.37 -12.15
CA ARG A 77 -1.17 -3.64 -11.45
C ARG A 77 -1.00 -2.12 -11.58
N LEU A 78 0.23 -1.62 -11.56
CA LEU A 78 0.53 -0.21 -11.81
C LEU A 78 0.07 0.21 -13.21
N GLU A 79 0.38 -0.60 -14.24
CA GLU A 79 -0.07 -0.42 -15.61
C GLU A 79 -1.61 -0.40 -15.71
N SER A 80 -2.28 -1.38 -15.09
CA SER A 80 -3.74 -1.41 -15.05
C SER A 80 -4.33 -0.16 -14.38
N SER A 81 -3.76 0.28 -13.25
CA SER A 81 -4.20 1.50 -12.57
C SER A 81 -3.92 2.77 -13.39
N ALA A 82 -2.77 2.86 -14.07
CA ALA A 82 -2.42 3.98 -14.94
C ALA A 82 -3.40 4.09 -16.11
N ARG A 83 -3.74 2.96 -16.75
CA ARG A 83 -4.72 2.91 -17.85
C ARG A 83 -6.12 3.36 -17.41
N MET A 84 -6.55 3.00 -16.20
CA MET A 84 -7.86 3.44 -15.68
C MET A 84 -7.92 4.97 -15.45
N LEU A 85 -6.79 5.63 -15.27
CA LEU A 85 -6.67 7.08 -15.11
C LEU A 85 -6.24 7.79 -16.41
N ASP A 86 -6.19 7.12 -17.55
CA ASP A 86 -5.65 7.69 -18.80
C ASP A 86 -4.26 8.35 -18.61
N LEU A 87 -3.42 7.75 -17.76
CA LEU A 87 -2.01 8.09 -17.65
C LEU A 87 -1.22 7.34 -18.73
N PRO A 88 -0.05 7.84 -19.15
CA PRO A 88 0.82 7.09 -20.05
C PRO A 88 1.12 5.70 -19.50
N ASP A 89 1.14 4.71 -20.38
CA ASP A 89 1.50 3.34 -20.01
C ASP A 89 2.93 3.34 -19.44
N PRO A 90 3.11 2.86 -18.20
CA PRO A 90 4.44 2.74 -17.65
C PRO A 90 5.21 1.67 -18.43
N GLU A 91 6.46 1.97 -18.78
CA GLU A 91 7.33 1.01 -19.47
C GLU A 91 7.95 0.04 -18.46
N PRO A 92 7.49 -1.24 -18.37
CA PRO A 92 7.88 -2.15 -17.30
C PRO A 92 9.38 -2.40 -17.22
N GLU A 93 10.07 -2.48 -18.35
CA GLU A 93 11.51 -2.75 -18.39
C GLU A 93 12.33 -1.54 -17.94
N ILE A 94 11.89 -0.32 -18.25
CA ILE A 94 12.52 0.91 -17.74
C ILE A 94 12.32 0.98 -16.22
N LEU A 95 11.12 0.74 -15.73
CA LEU A 95 10.83 0.73 -14.29
C LEU A 95 11.63 -0.34 -13.56
N ARG A 96 11.74 -1.54 -14.12
CA ARG A 96 12.56 -2.62 -13.58
C ARG A 96 14.02 -2.21 -13.44
N SER A 97 14.60 -1.68 -14.52
CA SER A 97 15.98 -1.19 -14.53
C SER A 97 16.20 -0.08 -13.50
N ALA A 98 15.27 0.88 -13.42
CA ALA A 98 15.33 1.98 -12.45
C ALA A 98 15.24 1.49 -11.00
N VAL A 99 14.35 0.53 -10.71
CA VAL A 99 14.25 -0.11 -9.38
C VAL A 99 15.54 -0.84 -9.00
N GLU A 100 16.15 -1.57 -9.93
CA GLU A 100 17.42 -2.25 -9.67
C GLU A 100 18.57 -1.26 -9.38
N ARG A 101 18.63 -0.17 -10.13
CA ARG A 101 19.58 0.94 -9.89
C ARG A 101 19.35 1.58 -8.52
N LEU A 102 18.07 1.87 -8.21
CA LEU A 102 17.65 2.43 -6.92
C LEU A 102 18.13 1.56 -5.77
N MET A 103 17.90 0.24 -5.85
CA MET A 103 18.28 -0.67 -4.77
C MET A 103 19.78 -0.82 -4.61
N ARG A 104 20.55 -0.77 -5.71
CA ARG A 104 22.02 -0.74 -5.62
C ARG A 104 22.51 0.51 -4.88
N GLU A 105 21.95 1.66 -5.19
CA GLU A 105 22.35 2.93 -4.56
C GLU A 105 21.90 3.01 -3.09
N ALA A 106 20.64 2.65 -2.80
CA ALA A 106 20.08 2.69 -1.44
C ALA A 106 20.84 1.82 -0.45
N THR A 107 21.56 0.82 -0.94
CA THR A 107 22.34 -0.12 -0.12
C THR A 107 23.84 0.01 -0.35
N ALA A 108 24.30 1.05 -1.05
CA ALA A 108 25.73 1.30 -1.27
C ALA A 108 26.42 1.66 0.05
N GLY A 109 27.52 0.99 0.36
CA GLY A 109 28.32 1.24 1.56
C GLY A 109 27.79 0.60 2.85
N ALA A 110 26.63 -0.06 2.84
CA ALA A 110 26.20 -0.92 3.92
C ALA A 110 26.81 -2.33 3.69
N GLU A 111 27.45 -2.91 4.69
CA GLU A 111 27.56 -4.37 4.75
C GLU A 111 26.12 -4.88 4.75
N THR A 112 25.69 -5.51 3.64
CA THR A 112 24.30 -5.99 3.49
C THR A 112 24.07 -7.03 4.58
N ALA A 113 23.49 -6.62 5.69
CA ALA A 113 23.05 -7.56 6.71
C ALA A 113 22.02 -8.50 6.06
N LEU A 114 22.19 -9.80 6.26
CA LEU A 114 21.22 -10.79 5.81
C LEU A 114 19.85 -10.41 6.38
N GLY A 115 18.85 -10.24 5.50
CA GLY A 115 17.50 -9.85 5.89
C GLY A 115 17.21 -8.34 5.84
N GLU A 116 18.13 -7.51 5.33
CA GLU A 116 17.87 -6.08 5.16
C GLU A 116 16.64 -5.82 4.27
N GLU A 117 15.69 -5.08 4.82
CA GLU A 117 14.40 -4.82 4.19
C GLU A 117 14.20 -3.33 3.87
N HIS A 118 13.71 -3.06 2.66
CA HIS A 118 13.36 -1.72 2.22
C HIS A 118 11.93 -1.68 1.66
N ILE A 119 11.26 -0.55 1.90
CA ILE A 119 10.05 -0.18 1.17
C ILE A 119 10.49 0.44 -0.16
N VAL A 120 10.01 -0.11 -1.27
CA VAL A 120 10.12 0.51 -2.59
C VAL A 120 8.76 1.04 -2.99
N LYS A 121 8.68 2.32 -3.34
CA LYS A 121 7.44 2.96 -3.80
C LYS A 121 7.66 3.55 -5.19
N ILE A 122 6.73 3.26 -6.10
CA ILE A 122 6.63 3.90 -7.42
C ILE A 122 5.39 4.78 -7.40
N ILE A 123 5.53 6.04 -7.80
CA ILE A 123 4.45 7.02 -7.93
C ILE A 123 4.48 7.54 -9.35
N ILE A 124 3.34 7.49 -10.04
CA ILE A 124 3.14 8.17 -11.33
C ILE A 124 2.12 9.28 -11.10
N SER A 125 2.53 10.52 -11.32
CA SER A 125 1.65 11.69 -11.31
C SER A 125 1.33 12.13 -12.74
N ARG A 126 0.13 12.66 -12.96
CA ARG A 126 -0.16 13.41 -14.20
C ARG A 126 0.73 14.64 -14.36
N GLY A 127 1.35 15.08 -13.27
CA GLY A 127 2.31 16.19 -13.26
C GLY A 127 1.67 17.58 -13.29
N PRO A 128 2.50 18.62 -13.40
CA PRO A 128 2.04 19.99 -13.50
C PRO A 128 1.45 20.30 -14.89
N THR A 129 0.51 21.24 -14.93
CA THR A 129 -0.10 21.72 -16.18
C THR A 129 0.72 22.81 -16.85
N GLN A 130 1.56 23.51 -16.08
CA GLN A 130 2.39 24.63 -16.53
C GLN A 130 3.79 24.52 -15.93
N ALA A 131 4.78 25.10 -16.59
CA ALA A 131 6.13 25.21 -16.08
C ALA A 131 6.24 26.33 -15.02
N VAL A 132 5.73 26.09 -13.82
CA VAL A 132 5.81 27.06 -12.70
C VAL A 132 7.13 26.94 -11.95
N THR A 133 7.79 25.80 -12.05
CA THR A 133 9.09 25.50 -11.41
C THR A 133 10.08 24.97 -12.45
N SER A 134 11.19 24.41 -11.99
CA SER A 134 12.15 23.70 -12.87
C SER A 134 11.59 22.38 -13.43
N MET A 135 10.46 21.90 -12.90
CA MET A 135 9.78 20.70 -13.43
C MET A 135 8.96 21.09 -14.67
N GLN A 136 9.18 20.36 -15.76
CA GLN A 136 8.42 20.55 -16.99
C GLN A 136 6.99 20.05 -16.84
N PRO A 137 6.01 20.62 -17.59
CA PRO A 137 4.66 20.10 -17.65
C PRO A 137 4.64 18.64 -18.12
N GLY A 138 3.63 17.90 -17.68
CA GLY A 138 3.40 16.53 -18.10
C GLY A 138 3.71 15.48 -17.02
N PRO A 139 3.39 14.22 -17.31
CA PRO A 139 3.54 13.11 -16.37
C PRO A 139 4.99 12.84 -15.98
N TYR A 140 5.17 12.38 -14.76
CA TYR A 140 6.47 11.92 -14.27
C TYR A 140 6.30 10.74 -13.32
N THR A 141 7.39 10.00 -13.12
CA THR A 141 7.46 8.89 -12.17
C THR A 141 8.54 9.16 -11.12
N LEU A 142 8.18 9.00 -9.85
CA LEU A 142 9.13 8.93 -8.74
C LEU A 142 9.24 7.50 -8.26
N ILE A 143 10.47 7.02 -8.09
CA ILE A 143 10.77 5.72 -7.48
C ILE A 143 11.60 5.99 -6.23
N MET A 144 11.14 5.49 -5.08
CA MET A 144 11.77 5.77 -3.79
C MET A 144 12.07 4.47 -3.06
N ALA A 145 13.21 4.41 -2.37
CA ALA A 145 13.55 3.36 -1.42
C ALA A 145 13.79 3.96 -0.03
N SER A 146 13.26 3.31 0.99
CA SER A 146 13.47 3.66 2.39
C SER A 146 13.48 2.40 3.27
N PRO A 147 14.18 2.39 4.42
CA PRO A 147 14.15 1.26 5.35
C PRO A 147 12.73 0.95 5.82
N VAL A 148 12.45 -0.32 6.11
CA VAL A 148 11.17 -0.74 6.72
C VAL A 148 11.15 -0.34 8.19
N PRO A 149 10.15 0.42 8.68
CA PRO A 149 10.02 0.74 10.09
C PRO A 149 9.86 -0.51 10.97
N ALA A 150 10.56 -0.58 12.09
CA ALA A 150 10.48 -1.71 13.04
C ALA A 150 9.03 -1.99 13.50
N SER A 151 8.20 -0.96 13.61
CA SER A 151 6.77 -1.09 13.96
C SER A 151 5.97 -1.91 12.96
N ILE A 152 6.34 -1.87 11.67
CA ILE A 152 5.71 -2.70 10.64
C ILE A 152 6.13 -4.16 10.78
N VAL A 153 7.43 -4.40 11.01
CA VAL A 153 7.97 -5.75 11.22
C VAL A 153 7.32 -6.41 12.45
N LYS A 154 7.19 -5.67 13.53
CA LYS A 154 6.56 -6.11 14.79
C LYS A 154 5.12 -6.62 14.57
N ARG A 155 4.34 -5.92 13.75
CA ARG A 155 2.95 -6.30 13.44
C ARG A 155 2.81 -7.61 12.68
N ARG A 156 3.86 -8.14 12.07
CA ARG A 156 3.83 -9.44 11.38
C ARG A 156 3.70 -10.59 12.37
N THR A 157 4.25 -10.45 13.56
CA THR A 157 4.25 -11.48 14.62
C THR A 157 3.25 -11.20 15.73
N GLU A 158 3.14 -9.94 16.17
CA GLU A 158 2.21 -9.56 17.24
C GLU A 158 0.77 -9.38 16.74
N GLY A 159 0.58 -9.30 15.43
CA GLY A 159 -0.71 -9.06 14.83
C GLY A 159 -1.20 -7.62 14.96
N VAL A 160 -2.47 -7.43 14.65
CA VAL A 160 -3.16 -6.13 14.66
C VAL A 160 -4.55 -6.25 15.29
N LYS A 161 -4.98 -5.16 15.92
CA LYS A 161 -6.37 -4.96 16.33
C LYS A 161 -7.09 -4.22 15.22
N ALA A 162 -8.21 -4.73 14.72
CA ALA A 162 -8.96 -4.12 13.65
C ALA A 162 -10.37 -3.69 14.08
N MET A 163 -10.91 -2.71 13.38
CA MET A 163 -12.31 -2.29 13.50
C MET A 163 -13.03 -2.50 12.17
N LEU A 164 -14.26 -2.98 12.23
CA LEU A 164 -15.18 -3.02 11.08
C LEU A 164 -15.78 -1.62 10.91
N LEU A 165 -15.61 -1.04 9.73
CA LEU A 165 -16.13 0.28 9.41
C LEU A 165 -16.87 0.26 8.07
N PRO A 166 -18.06 0.89 7.98
CA PRO A 166 -18.73 1.03 6.70
C PRO A 166 -17.89 1.90 5.75
N ARG A 167 -17.80 1.49 4.48
CA ARG A 167 -17.12 2.28 3.44
C ARG A 167 -17.92 3.51 3.02
N GLY A 168 -19.21 3.52 3.32
CA GLY A 168 -20.14 4.60 3.01
C GLY A 168 -20.76 4.52 1.62
N HIS A 169 -20.42 3.50 0.84
CA HIS A 169 -21.05 3.19 -0.44
C HIS A 169 -20.82 1.72 -0.80
N GLU A 170 -21.74 1.13 -1.55
CA GLU A 170 -21.56 -0.18 -2.16
C GLU A 170 -20.48 -0.10 -3.27
N PRO A 171 -19.62 -1.11 -3.39
CA PRO A 171 -18.77 -1.23 -4.55
C PRO A 171 -19.62 -1.39 -5.82
N MET A 172 -19.32 -0.59 -6.83
CA MET A 172 -20.03 -0.61 -8.10
C MET A 172 -19.21 -1.29 -9.19
N ASP A 173 -19.89 -1.86 -10.16
CA ASP A 173 -19.24 -2.44 -11.33
C ASP A 173 -18.54 -1.34 -12.15
N ASN A 174 -17.22 -1.48 -12.31
CA ASN A 174 -16.40 -0.54 -13.08
C ASN A 174 -16.81 -0.46 -14.56
N SER A 175 -17.41 -1.51 -15.11
CA SER A 175 -17.88 -1.48 -16.50
C SER A 175 -19.04 -0.50 -16.70
N ALA A 176 -19.88 -0.34 -15.68
CA ALA A 176 -20.99 0.60 -15.68
C ALA A 176 -20.59 2.02 -15.24
N TYR A 177 -19.58 2.12 -14.35
CA TYR A 177 -19.16 3.38 -13.71
C TYR A 177 -17.63 3.53 -13.70
N PRO A 178 -16.96 3.58 -14.88
CA PRO A 178 -15.49 3.54 -14.97
C PRO A 178 -14.81 4.73 -14.27
N TRP A 179 -15.49 5.87 -14.15
CA TRP A 179 -14.98 7.06 -13.46
C TRP A 179 -14.86 6.91 -11.94
N LEU A 180 -15.44 5.86 -11.33
CA LEU A 180 -15.29 5.59 -9.91
C LEU A 180 -13.95 4.93 -9.56
N LEU A 181 -13.20 4.49 -10.57
CA LEU A 181 -11.85 3.95 -10.46
C LEU A 181 -11.72 2.78 -9.45
N GLY A 182 -12.79 1.99 -9.30
CA GLY A 182 -12.82 0.86 -8.38
C GLY A 182 -11.69 -0.13 -8.70
N GLY A 183 -10.90 -0.50 -7.68
CA GLY A 183 -9.75 -1.39 -7.84
C GLY A 183 -8.48 -0.73 -8.40
N ALA A 184 -8.50 0.55 -8.80
CA ALA A 184 -7.29 1.30 -9.12
C ALA A 184 -6.53 1.74 -7.85
N LYS A 185 -5.21 1.69 -7.90
CA LYS A 185 -4.36 2.14 -6.79
C LYS A 185 -3.94 3.60 -6.99
N THR A 186 -4.86 4.53 -6.70
CA THR A 186 -4.71 5.96 -6.96
C THR A 186 -4.04 6.72 -5.81
N LEU A 187 -3.56 7.94 -6.08
CA LEU A 187 -3.05 8.87 -5.06
C LEU A 187 -4.16 9.48 -4.19
N SER A 188 -5.43 9.34 -4.56
CA SER A 188 -6.59 9.78 -3.76
C SER A 188 -6.79 8.95 -2.49
N TYR A 189 -5.81 8.97 -1.60
CA TYR A 189 -5.69 8.06 -0.45
C TYR A 189 -6.18 8.68 0.87
N ALA A 190 -6.84 9.84 0.81
CA ALA A 190 -7.22 10.60 1.99
C ALA A 190 -8.19 9.85 2.91
N VAL A 191 -9.17 9.11 2.34
CA VAL A 191 -10.14 8.31 3.10
C VAL A 191 -9.43 7.19 3.86
N ASN A 192 -8.54 6.45 3.23
CA ASN A 192 -7.76 5.38 3.86
C ASN A 192 -6.93 5.92 5.04
N MET A 193 -6.28 7.08 4.85
CA MET A 193 -5.51 7.72 5.92
C MET A 193 -6.38 8.27 7.04
N ALA A 194 -7.57 8.81 6.73
CA ALA A 194 -8.52 9.27 7.74
C ALA A 194 -9.02 8.11 8.61
N VAL A 195 -9.35 6.98 7.98
CA VAL A 195 -9.77 5.76 8.68
C VAL A 195 -8.68 5.24 9.61
N LEU A 196 -7.42 5.19 9.16
CA LEU A 196 -6.31 4.75 10.02
C LEU A 196 -6.15 5.65 11.25
N ARG A 197 -6.26 6.97 11.11
CA ARG A 197 -6.24 7.89 12.26
C ARG A 197 -7.42 7.64 13.20
N TYR A 198 -8.63 7.49 12.63
CA TYR A 198 -9.86 7.24 13.39
C TYR A 198 -9.76 5.99 14.28
N VAL A 199 -9.24 4.88 13.74
CA VAL A 199 -9.11 3.63 14.51
C VAL A 199 -7.98 3.71 15.53
N GLN A 200 -6.87 4.40 15.21
CA GLN A 200 -5.76 4.61 16.15
C GLN A 200 -6.18 5.39 17.39
N GLU A 201 -6.99 6.44 17.24
CA GLU A 201 -7.58 7.18 18.36
C GLU A 201 -8.46 6.30 19.27
N ARG A 202 -8.93 5.16 18.77
CA ARG A 202 -9.77 4.18 19.47
C ARG A 202 -9.05 2.92 19.92
N GLY A 203 -7.70 2.94 19.84
CA GLY A 203 -6.86 1.85 20.32
C GLY A 203 -6.79 0.63 19.38
N ALA A 204 -7.19 0.80 18.11
CA ALA A 204 -7.01 -0.20 17.07
C ALA A 204 -5.87 0.20 16.11
N ASP A 205 -5.35 -0.79 15.37
CA ASP A 205 -4.21 -0.62 14.46
C ASP A 205 -4.61 -0.46 13.01
N ASP A 206 -5.77 -1.03 12.62
CA ASP A 206 -6.23 -1.08 11.24
C ASP A 206 -7.77 -1.13 11.18
N ALA A 207 -8.32 -1.01 9.98
CA ALA A 207 -9.74 -1.15 9.71
C ALA A 207 -9.98 -2.21 8.64
N ILE A 208 -11.13 -2.85 8.71
CA ILE A 208 -11.71 -3.66 7.64
C ILE A 208 -12.99 -2.97 7.20
N PHE A 209 -13.06 -2.61 5.92
CA PHE A 209 -14.26 -2.01 5.35
C PHE A 209 -15.35 -3.05 5.13
N ILE A 210 -16.58 -2.65 5.38
CA ILE A 210 -17.80 -3.39 5.06
C ILE A 210 -18.75 -2.53 4.23
N THR A 211 -19.63 -3.16 3.46
CA THR A 211 -20.73 -2.48 2.77
C THR A 211 -21.88 -2.17 3.74
N ASP A 212 -22.89 -1.43 3.26
CA ASP A 212 -24.12 -1.19 4.02
C ASP A 212 -24.89 -2.49 4.26
N GLU A 213 -24.80 -3.47 3.34
CA GLU A 213 -25.32 -4.84 3.51
C GLU A 213 -24.40 -5.72 4.37
N ARG A 214 -23.37 -5.13 4.99
CA ARG A 214 -22.41 -5.77 5.86
C ARG A 214 -21.49 -6.80 5.18
N ARG A 215 -21.35 -6.79 3.86
CA ARG A 215 -20.34 -7.60 3.19
C ARG A 215 -18.94 -7.08 3.50
N VAL A 216 -18.02 -7.96 3.83
CA VAL A 216 -16.61 -7.63 4.06
C VAL A 216 -15.96 -7.28 2.73
N LEU A 217 -15.18 -6.21 2.71
CA LEU A 217 -14.45 -5.74 1.54
C LEU A 217 -12.94 -5.97 1.71
N GLU A 218 -12.22 -4.93 2.04
CA GLU A 218 -10.76 -4.93 2.19
C GLU A 218 -10.34 -4.14 3.44
N GLY A 219 -9.10 -4.27 3.87
CA GLY A 219 -8.54 -3.39 4.89
C GLY A 219 -8.23 -2.00 4.34
N ALA A 220 -7.94 -1.04 5.23
CA ALA A 220 -7.58 0.32 4.81
C ALA A 220 -6.39 0.35 3.83
N THR A 221 -5.45 -0.60 3.94
CA THR A 221 -4.25 -0.72 3.09
C THR A 221 -3.88 -2.18 2.78
N SER A 222 -4.83 -3.10 2.90
CA SER A 222 -4.57 -4.55 2.89
C SER A 222 -5.76 -5.34 2.39
N SER A 223 -5.53 -6.56 1.91
CA SER A 223 -6.59 -7.53 1.62
C SER A 223 -6.91 -8.33 2.88
N VAL A 224 -8.16 -8.79 3.00
CA VAL A 224 -8.61 -9.66 4.09
C VAL A 224 -8.46 -11.12 3.65
N LEU A 225 -7.88 -11.94 4.53
CA LEU A 225 -7.79 -13.38 4.39
C LEU A 225 -8.47 -14.04 5.60
N VAL A 226 -9.25 -15.09 5.37
CA VAL A 226 -9.97 -15.82 6.40
C VAL A 226 -9.70 -17.30 6.19
N ALA A 227 -9.26 -18.01 7.22
CA ALA A 227 -9.12 -19.46 7.16
C ALA A 227 -10.20 -20.15 8.01
N LYS A 228 -10.68 -21.26 7.48
CA LYS A 228 -11.60 -22.18 8.19
C LYS A 228 -11.14 -23.62 8.00
N ILE A 229 -11.37 -24.44 8.99
CA ILE A 229 -11.23 -25.90 8.90
C ILE A 229 -12.62 -26.48 8.71
N GLU A 230 -12.93 -26.92 7.50
CA GLU A 230 -14.24 -27.47 7.11
C GLU A 230 -14.07 -28.96 6.77
N ASP A 231 -14.77 -29.83 7.49
CA ASP A 231 -14.68 -31.29 7.33
C ASP A 231 -13.24 -31.83 7.35
N GLY A 232 -12.37 -31.22 8.18
CA GLY A 232 -10.95 -31.58 8.32
C GLY A 232 -10.06 -31.06 7.22
N LYS A 233 -10.57 -30.22 6.30
CA LYS A 233 -9.81 -29.57 5.26
C LYS A 233 -9.57 -28.09 5.59
N LYS A 234 -8.39 -27.62 5.28
CA LYS A 234 -8.04 -26.19 5.40
C LYS A 234 -8.56 -25.43 4.18
N VAL A 235 -9.39 -24.43 4.39
CA VAL A 235 -9.95 -23.58 3.35
C VAL A 235 -9.52 -22.14 3.60
N LEU A 236 -8.99 -21.46 2.57
CA LEU A 236 -8.62 -20.05 2.63
C LEU A 236 -9.58 -19.21 1.80
N TYR A 237 -10.23 -18.26 2.44
CA TYR A 237 -11.19 -17.34 1.82
C TYR A 237 -10.65 -15.93 1.70
N THR A 238 -11.12 -15.19 0.69
CA THR A 238 -10.97 -13.74 0.56
C THR A 238 -12.23 -13.14 -0.07
N PRO A 239 -12.59 -11.89 0.24
CA PRO A 239 -13.65 -11.19 -0.49
C PRO A 239 -13.36 -11.16 -1.99
N GLU A 240 -14.40 -11.28 -2.80
CA GLU A 240 -14.25 -11.32 -4.25
C GLU A 240 -13.75 -9.99 -4.82
N PRO A 241 -12.67 -9.96 -5.63
CA PRO A 241 -12.10 -8.72 -6.16
C PRO A 241 -12.98 -7.97 -7.18
N SER A 242 -14.03 -8.61 -7.69
CA SER A 242 -14.88 -8.10 -8.79
C SER A 242 -15.67 -6.82 -8.46
N HIS A 243 -15.70 -6.38 -7.21
CA HIS A 243 -16.55 -5.28 -6.74
C HIS A 243 -15.75 -4.06 -6.26
N GLY A 244 -14.78 -3.61 -7.05
CA GLY A 244 -14.01 -2.41 -6.73
C GLY A 244 -13.03 -2.56 -5.56
N ILE A 245 -12.75 -3.78 -5.13
CA ILE A 245 -11.69 -4.14 -4.19
C ILE A 245 -10.37 -4.22 -4.96
N LEU A 246 -9.30 -3.72 -4.38
CA LEU A 246 -7.98 -3.78 -4.98
C LEU A 246 -7.48 -5.25 -5.06
N PRO A 247 -7.12 -5.78 -6.26
CA PRO A 247 -6.53 -7.12 -6.36
C PRO A 247 -5.15 -7.14 -5.68
N GLY A 248 -5.07 -7.75 -4.49
CA GLY A 248 -3.89 -7.73 -3.65
C GLY A 248 -2.77 -8.64 -4.20
N THR A 249 -1.59 -8.09 -4.46
CA THR A 249 -0.42 -8.89 -4.90
C THR A 249 0.05 -9.88 -3.83
N THR A 250 -0.05 -9.52 -2.55
CA THR A 250 0.27 -10.42 -1.43
C THR A 250 -0.82 -11.47 -1.26
N GLN A 251 -2.08 -11.08 -1.34
CA GLN A 251 -3.22 -12.00 -1.30
C GLN A 251 -3.10 -13.06 -2.39
N GLY A 252 -2.85 -12.68 -3.65
CA GLY A 252 -2.65 -13.64 -4.75
C GLY A 252 -1.46 -14.59 -4.51
N ALA A 253 -0.35 -14.08 -3.93
CA ALA A 253 0.80 -14.91 -3.59
C ALA A 253 0.50 -15.93 -2.46
N VAL A 254 -0.30 -15.53 -1.46
CA VAL A 254 -0.73 -16.42 -0.37
C VAL A 254 -1.68 -17.48 -0.89
N PHE A 255 -2.62 -17.12 -1.75
CA PHE A 255 -3.54 -18.07 -2.40
C PHE A 255 -2.78 -19.13 -3.21
N GLU A 256 -1.77 -18.72 -3.99
CA GLU A 256 -0.95 -19.66 -4.73
C GLU A 256 -0.17 -20.59 -3.79
N ALA A 257 0.41 -20.08 -2.70
CA ALA A 257 1.10 -20.89 -1.72
C ALA A 257 0.16 -21.86 -0.98
N ALA A 258 -1.04 -21.43 -0.60
CA ALA A 258 -2.05 -22.25 0.03
C ALA A 258 -2.51 -23.39 -0.91
N ARG A 259 -2.74 -23.08 -2.18
CA ARG A 259 -3.06 -24.08 -3.21
C ARG A 259 -1.96 -25.15 -3.34
N GLN A 260 -0.69 -24.72 -3.37
CA GLN A 260 0.45 -25.64 -3.42
C GLN A 260 0.58 -26.50 -2.16
N ALA A 261 0.13 -25.98 -1.01
CA ALA A 261 0.08 -26.71 0.26
C ALA A 261 -1.17 -27.60 0.42
N GLY A 262 -2.02 -27.69 -0.62
CA GLY A 262 -3.20 -28.54 -0.63
C GLY A 262 -4.44 -27.95 0.06
N TRP A 263 -4.46 -26.63 0.32
CA TRP A 263 -5.64 -25.95 0.84
C TRP A 263 -6.68 -25.75 -0.26
N GLU A 264 -7.94 -25.80 0.11
CA GLU A 264 -9.04 -25.32 -0.73
C GLU A 264 -9.07 -23.78 -0.70
N LEU A 265 -9.53 -23.16 -1.81
CA LEU A 265 -9.59 -21.72 -1.95
C LEU A 265 -11.02 -21.28 -2.21
N GLY A 266 -11.48 -20.26 -1.46
CA GLY A 266 -12.80 -19.68 -1.60
C GLY A 266 -12.76 -18.19 -1.95
N PHE A 267 -13.60 -17.80 -2.88
CA PHE A 267 -13.93 -16.40 -3.19
C PHE A 267 -15.42 -16.23 -2.94
N GLY A 268 -15.80 -15.13 -2.32
CA GLY A 268 -17.22 -14.91 -2.20
C GLY A 268 -17.58 -13.85 -1.20
N PRO A 269 -18.86 -13.57 -1.04
CA PRO A 269 -19.28 -12.65 -0.02
C PRO A 269 -18.95 -13.23 1.35
N LEU A 270 -18.11 -12.51 2.09
CA LEU A 270 -17.85 -12.73 3.51
C LEU A 270 -18.60 -11.69 4.32
N TYR A 271 -19.07 -12.09 5.49
CA TYR A 271 -19.78 -11.23 6.42
C TYR A 271 -19.00 -11.12 7.74
N PRO A 272 -19.25 -10.13 8.60
CA PRO A 272 -18.60 -10.03 9.90
C PRO A 272 -18.66 -11.32 10.73
N GLN A 273 -19.76 -12.04 10.64
CA GLN A 273 -19.94 -13.30 11.34
C GLN A 273 -18.89 -14.35 10.91
N ASP A 274 -18.57 -14.41 9.61
CA ASP A 274 -17.55 -15.31 9.09
C ASP A 274 -16.16 -15.05 9.68
N LEU A 275 -15.85 -13.80 10.01
CA LEU A 275 -14.60 -13.41 10.63
C LEU A 275 -14.56 -13.85 12.10
N PHE A 276 -15.68 -13.74 12.83
CA PHE A 276 -15.76 -14.16 14.23
C PHE A 276 -15.79 -15.66 14.41
N GLU A 277 -16.34 -16.40 13.45
CA GLU A 277 -16.47 -17.87 13.47
C GLU A 277 -15.32 -18.60 12.76
N SER A 278 -14.32 -17.86 12.27
CA SER A 278 -13.16 -18.43 11.58
C SER A 278 -12.10 -18.95 12.54
N ASP A 279 -11.24 -19.84 12.04
CA ASP A 279 -10.06 -20.34 12.74
C ASP A 279 -8.87 -19.36 12.63
N GLY A 280 -8.97 -18.34 11.78
CA GLY A 280 -8.01 -17.25 11.68
C GLY A 280 -8.37 -16.18 10.67
N VAL A 281 -8.02 -14.94 10.98
CA VAL A 281 -8.17 -13.77 10.10
C VAL A 281 -6.82 -13.06 9.97
N TRP A 282 -6.45 -12.69 8.77
CA TRP A 282 -5.22 -11.93 8.50
C TRP A 282 -5.48 -10.75 7.59
N LEU A 283 -4.66 -9.71 7.77
CA LEU A 283 -4.53 -8.60 6.82
C LEU A 283 -3.24 -8.76 6.03
N ALA A 284 -3.36 -8.90 4.70
CA ALA A 284 -2.26 -9.10 3.77
C ALA A 284 -1.90 -7.83 3.01
N SER A 285 -0.64 -7.40 3.06
CA SER A 285 -0.12 -6.25 2.30
C SER A 285 1.35 -6.45 1.93
N SER A 286 1.85 -5.69 0.97
CA SER A 286 3.17 -5.94 0.39
C SER A 286 4.33 -5.75 1.37
N VAL A 287 4.25 -4.77 2.28
CA VAL A 287 5.33 -4.48 3.24
C VAL A 287 5.11 -5.17 4.59
N ARG A 288 3.89 -5.12 5.12
CA ARG A 288 3.56 -5.80 6.38
C ARG A 288 3.49 -7.32 6.20
N LEU A 289 3.39 -7.81 4.98
CA LEU A 289 3.17 -9.21 4.64
C LEU A 289 1.81 -9.69 5.16
N ILE A 290 1.77 -10.74 5.95
CA ILE A 290 0.58 -11.30 6.57
C ILE A 290 0.63 -10.93 8.05
N ALA A 291 -0.37 -10.23 8.55
CA ALA A 291 -0.51 -9.89 9.96
C ALA A 291 -1.79 -10.49 10.52
N PRO A 292 -1.76 -11.34 11.55
CA PRO A 292 -2.96 -11.87 12.16
C PRO A 292 -3.80 -10.75 12.79
N VAL A 293 -5.12 -10.84 12.64
CA VAL A 293 -6.07 -9.97 13.34
C VAL A 293 -6.38 -10.59 14.70
N THR A 294 -5.81 -10.02 15.75
CA THR A 294 -5.97 -10.55 17.11
C THR A 294 -7.28 -10.13 17.77
N HIS A 295 -7.79 -8.95 17.41
CA HIS A 295 -9.06 -8.44 17.92
C HIS A 295 -9.85 -7.76 16.80
N LEU A 296 -11.15 -7.94 16.80
CA LEU A 296 -12.08 -7.29 15.88
C LEU A 296 -13.17 -6.58 16.68
N ASN A 297 -13.31 -5.27 16.54
CA ASN A 297 -14.21 -4.44 17.35
C ASN A 297 -14.04 -4.64 18.88
N GLY A 298 -12.81 -4.88 19.34
CA GLY A 298 -12.50 -5.11 20.74
C GLY A 298 -12.68 -6.57 21.21
N THR A 299 -13.31 -7.44 20.42
CA THR A 299 -13.46 -8.87 20.72
C THR A 299 -12.25 -9.64 20.22
N ALA A 300 -11.65 -10.47 21.06
CA ALA A 300 -10.55 -11.34 20.65
C ALA A 300 -11.05 -12.36 19.62
N LEU A 301 -10.24 -12.55 18.57
CA LEU A 301 -10.49 -13.59 17.57
C LEU A 301 -9.71 -14.86 17.91
N ALA A 302 -10.28 -16.01 17.56
CA ALA A 302 -9.56 -17.26 17.55
C ALA A 302 -8.42 -17.22 16.52
N HIS A 303 -7.33 -17.88 16.82
CA HIS A 303 -6.20 -18.05 15.92
C HIS A 303 -5.60 -19.42 16.15
N ASP A 304 -5.79 -20.30 15.20
CA ASP A 304 -5.16 -21.62 15.23
C ASP A 304 -3.68 -21.47 14.84
N PRO A 305 -2.74 -21.85 15.72
CA PRO A 305 -1.31 -21.73 15.45
C PRO A 305 -0.81 -22.66 14.32
N GLU A 306 -1.63 -23.63 13.89
CA GLU A 306 -1.30 -24.55 12.78
C GLU A 306 -1.73 -24.01 11.41
N LEU A 307 -2.41 -22.84 11.37
CA LEU A 307 -2.78 -22.09 10.16
C LEU A 307 -1.86 -20.94 9.92
#